data_7764a4b1f334d5c8ee070490d76d1e1c
#
_entry.id   7764a4b1f334d5c8ee070490d76d1e1c
#
_cell.length_a   1.000
_cell.length_b   1.000
_cell.length_c   1.000
_cell.angle_alpha   90.00
_cell.angle_beta   90.00
_cell.angle_gamma   90.00
#
_symmetry.space_group_name_H-M   'P 1'
#
loop_
_entity.id
_entity.type
_entity.pdbx_description
1 polymer ?
#
loop_
_entity_poly.entity_id
_entity_poly.type
_entity_poly.pdbx_seq_one_letter_code
_entity_poly.pdbx_strand_id
1 'polypeptide(L)'
;KGLQATYTWRVERAAKDDAAAIARRHAIYEKNASLVPMLQAAGVSILAGTDAGFLNSFNYPGIGLHDELKIYVDAGLSPLHALQASVVNGPRFLGHADRYGAIAAGKAADILILERNPLADIAATRAIDGVVLKGRYFDRKALDEMLKSAADAAARSGGA
;
A
#
# COMPACT_ATOMS: atom_id res chain seq x y z
N LYS A 1 -18.50 11.23 -7.59
CA LYS A 1 -18.57 12.72 -7.49
C LYS A 1 -17.55 13.28 -6.50
N GLY A 2 -17.46 12.80 -5.25
CA GLY A 2 -16.52 13.33 -4.24
C GLY A 2 -15.04 13.19 -4.61
N LEU A 3 -14.62 12.01 -5.10
CA LEU A 3 -13.23 11.77 -5.50
C LEU A 3 -12.78 12.69 -6.64
N GLN A 4 -13.64 12.92 -7.63
CA GLN A 4 -13.35 13.83 -8.75
C GLN A 4 -13.21 15.28 -8.27
N ALA A 5 -14.09 15.74 -7.39
CA ALA A 5 -14.01 17.08 -6.82
C ALA A 5 -12.71 17.30 -6.03
N THR A 6 -12.31 16.30 -5.23
CA THR A 6 -11.06 16.35 -4.47
C THR A 6 -9.82 16.34 -5.39
N TYR A 7 -9.87 15.55 -6.47
CA TYR A 7 -8.81 15.55 -7.49
C TYR A 7 -8.66 16.92 -8.12
N THR A 8 -9.77 17.49 -8.63
CA THR A 8 -9.79 18.80 -9.26
C THR A 8 -9.25 19.89 -8.34
N TRP A 9 -9.72 19.93 -7.10
CA TRP A 9 -9.22 20.87 -6.09
C TRP A 9 -7.71 20.76 -5.84
N ARG A 10 -7.17 19.54 -5.74
CA ARG A 10 -5.73 19.32 -5.54
C ARG A 10 -4.91 19.76 -6.73
N VAL A 11 -5.35 19.44 -7.95
CA VAL A 11 -4.68 19.85 -9.19
C VAL A 11 -4.66 21.38 -9.33
N GLU A 12 -5.81 22.03 -9.13
CA GLU A 12 -5.91 23.49 -9.19
C GLU A 12 -5.06 24.19 -8.11
N ARG A 13 -4.97 23.60 -6.92
CA ARG A 13 -4.12 24.11 -5.87
C ARG A 13 -2.64 23.97 -6.23
N ALA A 14 -2.24 22.81 -6.72
CA ALA A 14 -0.85 22.54 -7.12
C ALA A 14 -0.40 23.43 -8.28
N ALA A 15 -1.31 23.76 -9.21
CA ALA A 15 -1.04 24.65 -10.34
C ALA A 15 -0.71 26.10 -9.92
N LYS A 16 -1.03 26.49 -8.69
CA LYS A 16 -0.73 27.81 -8.13
C LYS A 16 0.65 27.89 -7.46
N ASP A 17 1.33 26.77 -7.31
CA ASP A 17 2.62 26.75 -6.66
C ASP A 17 3.73 27.19 -7.59
N ASP A 18 4.59 28.07 -7.09
CA ASP A 18 5.83 28.43 -7.74
C ASP A 18 6.93 27.37 -7.52
N ALA A 19 8.02 27.51 -8.22
CA ALA A 19 9.16 26.57 -8.12
C ALA A 19 9.72 26.47 -6.68
N ALA A 20 9.69 27.56 -5.90
CA ALA A 20 10.16 27.57 -4.52
C ALA A 20 9.21 26.78 -3.60
N ALA A 21 7.91 26.91 -3.79
CA ALA A 21 6.91 26.14 -3.05
C ALA A 21 7.01 24.63 -3.35
N ILE A 22 7.21 24.29 -4.62
CA ILE A 22 7.45 22.90 -5.04
C ILE A 22 8.71 22.33 -4.39
N ALA A 23 9.84 23.04 -4.51
CA ALA A 23 11.12 22.62 -3.91
C ALA A 23 11.01 22.42 -2.38
N ARG A 24 10.32 23.33 -1.70
CA ARG A 24 10.08 23.21 -0.26
C ARG A 24 9.26 21.98 0.10
N ARG A 25 8.23 21.65 -0.66
CA ARG A 25 7.44 20.41 -0.43
C ARG A 25 8.27 19.16 -0.65
N HIS A 26 9.10 19.12 -1.67
CA HIS A 26 10.02 18.00 -1.90
C HIS A 26 11.00 17.86 -0.73
N ALA A 27 11.60 18.95 -0.27
CA ALA A 27 12.51 18.91 0.87
C ALA A 27 11.83 18.43 2.17
N ILE A 28 10.58 18.84 2.42
CA ILE A 28 9.79 18.36 3.56
C ILE A 28 9.50 16.85 3.41
N TYR A 29 9.12 16.40 2.21
CA TYR A 29 8.87 14.98 1.94
C TYR A 29 10.14 14.15 2.20
N GLU A 30 11.27 14.53 1.63
CA GLU A 30 12.56 13.86 1.81
C GLU A 30 12.97 13.81 3.29
N LYS A 31 12.81 14.95 4.00
CA LYS A 31 13.06 15.01 5.43
C LYS A 31 12.19 14.04 6.22
N ASN A 32 10.89 14.01 5.95
CA ASN A 32 9.96 13.09 6.62
C ASN A 32 10.26 11.63 6.28
N ALA A 33 10.53 11.32 5.02
CA ALA A 33 10.90 9.97 4.58
C ALA A 33 12.17 9.47 5.29
N SER A 34 13.18 10.34 5.46
CA SER A 34 14.42 9.99 6.15
C SER A 34 14.25 9.66 7.64
N LEU A 35 13.13 10.03 8.26
CA LEU A 35 12.85 9.67 9.65
C LEU A 35 12.46 8.20 9.80
N VAL A 36 11.88 7.58 8.78
CA VAL A 36 11.36 6.21 8.86
C VAL A 36 12.45 5.18 9.23
N PRO A 37 13.60 5.11 8.53
CA PRO A 37 14.67 4.20 8.92
C PRO A 37 15.31 4.58 10.28
N MET A 38 15.35 5.84 10.64
CA MET A 38 15.86 6.28 11.94
C MET A 38 14.96 5.80 13.09
N LEU A 39 13.64 5.93 12.93
CA LEU A 39 12.67 5.44 13.91
C LEU A 39 12.75 3.92 14.05
N GLN A 40 12.83 3.20 12.93
CA GLN A 40 13.00 1.75 12.93
C GLN A 40 14.30 1.33 13.63
N ALA A 41 15.43 2.00 13.38
CA ALA A 41 16.71 1.75 14.04
C ALA A 41 16.66 2.05 15.56
N ALA A 42 15.83 3.00 15.98
CA ALA A 42 15.57 3.30 17.39
C ALA A 42 14.57 2.32 18.06
N GLY A 43 14.13 1.27 17.36
CA GLY A 43 13.23 0.24 17.90
C GLY A 43 11.74 0.60 17.82
N VAL A 44 11.38 1.68 17.12
CA VAL A 44 9.96 2.03 16.89
C VAL A 44 9.37 1.09 15.85
N SER A 45 8.23 0.49 16.18
CA SER A 45 7.48 -0.35 15.22
C SER A 45 6.82 0.51 14.16
N ILE A 46 7.28 0.38 12.92
CA ILE A 46 6.66 1.04 11.78
C ILE A 46 5.46 0.21 11.32
N LEU A 47 4.33 0.86 11.08
CA LEU A 47 3.14 0.26 10.49
C LEU A 47 2.90 0.85 9.11
N ALA A 48 2.56 0.00 8.15
CA ALA A 48 2.09 0.47 6.86
C ALA A 48 0.62 0.88 6.95
N GLY A 49 0.29 2.07 6.45
CA GLY A 49 -1.06 2.62 6.49
C GLY A 49 -1.22 3.74 5.48
N THR A 50 -1.78 3.40 4.33
CA THR A 50 -1.84 4.27 3.15
C THR A 50 -2.73 5.49 3.29
N ASP A 51 -3.58 5.56 4.30
CA ASP A 51 -4.63 6.59 4.44
C ASP A 51 -5.46 6.78 3.15
N ALA A 52 -5.69 5.67 2.42
CA ALA A 52 -6.49 5.68 1.20
C ALA A 52 -7.96 5.93 1.55
N GLY A 53 -8.48 7.06 1.09
CA GLY A 53 -9.85 7.46 1.39
C GLY A 53 -10.34 8.55 0.45
N PHE A 54 -11.57 8.99 0.65
CA PHE A 54 -12.23 9.91 -0.29
C PHE A 54 -11.55 11.29 -0.40
N LEU A 55 -10.79 11.70 0.60
CA LEU A 55 -10.01 12.94 0.58
C LEU A 55 -8.63 12.77 -0.08
N ASN A 56 -8.18 11.54 -0.32
CA ASN A 56 -6.88 11.24 -0.92
C ASN A 56 -7.04 10.70 -2.35
N SER A 57 -7.19 11.62 -3.31
CA SER A 57 -7.52 11.31 -4.71
C SER A 57 -6.42 10.59 -5.49
N PHE A 58 -5.19 10.55 -4.97
CA PHE A 58 -4.02 9.96 -5.65
C PHE A 58 -3.60 8.63 -5.02
N ASN A 59 -4.33 8.19 -3.99
CA ASN A 59 -4.03 6.96 -3.29
C ASN A 59 -5.23 6.02 -3.31
N TYR A 60 -5.05 4.84 -3.88
CA TYR A 60 -6.12 3.87 -4.09
C TYR A 60 -5.95 2.69 -3.13
N PRO A 61 -7.05 2.21 -2.49
CA PRO A 61 -7.02 1.02 -1.65
C PRO A 61 -6.39 -0.17 -2.39
N GLY A 62 -5.51 -0.89 -1.70
CA GLY A 62 -4.75 -2.01 -2.25
C GLY A 62 -3.52 -1.57 -3.02
N ILE A 63 -3.66 -0.82 -4.10
CA ILE A 63 -2.54 -0.35 -4.93
C ILE A 63 -1.58 0.52 -4.12
N GLY A 64 -2.10 1.45 -3.33
CA GLY A 64 -1.31 2.36 -2.51
C GLY A 64 -0.39 1.66 -1.52
N LEU A 65 -0.76 0.47 -1.01
CA LEU A 65 0.09 -0.28 -0.11
C LEU A 65 1.40 -0.70 -0.77
N HIS A 66 1.37 -1.14 -2.03
CA HIS A 66 2.59 -1.50 -2.75
C HIS A 66 3.50 -0.28 -2.98
N ASP A 67 2.91 0.89 -3.23
CA ASP A 67 3.65 2.15 -3.37
C ASP A 67 4.28 2.56 -2.03
N GLU A 68 3.55 2.44 -0.93
CA GLU A 68 4.04 2.73 0.41
C GLU A 68 5.23 1.84 0.79
N LEU A 69 5.15 0.53 0.55
CA LEU A 69 6.26 -0.38 0.80
C LEU A 69 7.50 -0.02 -0.02
N LYS A 70 7.30 0.41 -1.28
CA LYS A 70 8.40 0.89 -2.11
C LYS A 70 9.01 2.18 -1.53
N ILE A 71 8.19 3.13 -1.11
CA ILE A 71 8.64 4.38 -0.48
C ILE A 71 9.46 4.07 0.79
N TYR A 72 9.06 3.11 1.60
CA TYR A 72 9.83 2.71 2.78
C TYR A 72 11.22 2.18 2.41
N VAL A 73 11.31 1.35 1.37
CA VAL A 73 12.61 0.83 0.89
C VAL A 73 13.46 1.93 0.27
N ASP A 74 12.87 2.81 -0.55
CA ASP A 74 13.56 3.97 -1.13
C ASP A 74 14.08 4.94 -0.03
N ALA A 75 13.37 5.03 1.09
CA ALA A 75 13.79 5.81 2.26
C ALA A 75 14.88 5.14 3.11
N GLY A 76 15.21 3.88 2.85
CA GLY A 76 16.30 3.15 3.50
C GLY A 76 15.89 1.99 4.41
N LEU A 77 14.62 1.62 4.49
CA LEU A 77 14.23 0.37 5.14
C LEU A 77 14.69 -0.84 4.28
N SER A 78 15.05 -1.94 4.94
CA SER A 78 15.19 -3.19 4.21
C SER A 78 13.83 -3.69 3.71
N PRO A 79 13.76 -4.45 2.59
CA PRO A 79 12.52 -5.07 2.15
C PRO A 79 11.83 -5.91 3.23
N LEU A 80 12.61 -6.57 4.08
CA LEU A 80 12.09 -7.32 5.23
C LEU A 80 11.34 -6.42 6.21
N HIS A 81 11.91 -5.28 6.60
CA HIS A 81 11.25 -4.36 7.53
C HIS A 81 10.02 -3.70 6.91
N ALA A 82 10.05 -3.38 5.61
CA ALA A 82 8.88 -2.88 4.90
C ALA A 82 7.73 -3.92 4.89
N LEU A 83 8.03 -5.19 4.61
CA LEU A 83 7.03 -6.27 4.68
C LEU A 83 6.52 -6.49 6.11
N GLN A 84 7.38 -6.42 7.12
CA GLN A 84 6.97 -6.52 8.52
C GLN A 84 6.04 -5.38 8.92
N ALA A 85 6.25 -4.15 8.43
CA ALA A 85 5.38 -3.02 8.67
C ALA A 85 3.94 -3.29 8.19
N SER A 86 3.79 -3.98 7.06
CA SER A 86 2.49 -4.34 6.48
C SER A 86 1.85 -5.57 7.12
N VAL A 87 2.62 -6.64 7.31
CA VAL A 87 2.07 -7.98 7.59
C VAL A 87 2.11 -8.34 9.08
N VAL A 88 3.18 -7.93 9.79
CA VAL A 88 3.45 -8.38 11.15
C VAL A 88 3.09 -7.34 12.20
N ASN A 89 3.52 -6.09 11.98
CA ASN A 89 3.43 -5.05 13.01
C ASN A 89 1.99 -4.58 13.25
N GLY A 90 1.16 -4.52 12.19
CA GLY A 90 -0.25 -4.18 12.31
C GLY A 90 -1.02 -5.16 13.22
N PRO A 91 -1.02 -6.48 12.93
CA PRO A 91 -1.61 -7.48 13.81
C PRO A 91 -1.08 -7.45 15.24
N ARG A 92 0.24 -7.24 15.41
CA ARG A 92 0.84 -7.14 16.74
C ARG A 92 0.32 -5.93 17.51
N PHE A 93 0.26 -4.77 16.87
CA PHE A 93 -0.26 -3.53 17.45
C PHE A 93 -1.72 -3.65 17.87
N LEU A 94 -2.54 -4.35 17.07
CA LEU A 94 -3.96 -4.58 17.34
C LEU A 94 -4.24 -5.73 18.30
N GLY A 95 -3.23 -6.42 18.84
CA GLY A 95 -3.41 -7.57 19.73
C GLY A 95 -3.88 -8.84 19.02
N HIS A 96 -3.70 -8.96 17.70
CA HIS A 96 -4.15 -10.09 16.88
C HIS A 96 -2.99 -10.93 16.31
N ALA A 97 -1.81 -10.88 16.93
CA ALA A 97 -0.64 -11.62 16.48
C ALA A 97 -0.79 -13.15 16.62
N ASP A 98 -1.70 -13.62 17.47
CA ASP A 98 -2.10 -15.03 17.57
C ASP A 98 -2.75 -15.55 16.30
N ARG A 99 -3.48 -14.69 15.60
CA ARG A 99 -4.31 -15.03 14.43
C ARG A 99 -3.67 -14.66 13.09
N TYR A 100 -2.89 -13.58 13.02
CA TYR A 100 -2.36 -13.02 11.77
C TYR A 100 -0.82 -12.85 11.84
N GLY A 101 -0.22 -12.47 10.73
CA GLY A 101 1.18 -12.05 10.65
C GLY A 101 2.19 -13.18 10.37
N ALA A 102 1.74 -14.41 10.22
CA ALA A 102 2.61 -15.54 9.85
C ALA A 102 1.82 -16.66 9.16
N ILE A 103 2.51 -17.46 8.37
CA ILE A 103 1.97 -18.71 7.83
C ILE A 103 2.31 -19.83 8.83
N ALA A 104 1.30 -20.24 9.61
CA ALA A 104 1.44 -21.28 10.61
C ALA A 104 0.08 -21.95 10.89
N ALA A 105 0.11 -23.18 11.38
CA ALA A 105 -1.10 -23.88 11.81
C ALA A 105 -1.88 -23.06 12.86
N GLY A 106 -3.20 -22.99 12.71
CA GLY A 106 -4.08 -22.22 13.60
C GLY A 106 -4.23 -20.74 13.26
N LYS A 107 -3.45 -20.21 12.31
CA LYS A 107 -3.59 -18.82 11.84
C LYS A 107 -4.60 -18.70 10.70
N ALA A 108 -5.05 -17.46 10.47
CA ALA A 108 -5.91 -17.17 9.34
C ALA A 108 -5.21 -17.50 8.02
N ALA A 109 -5.93 -18.21 7.15
CA ALA A 109 -5.42 -18.59 5.83
C ALA A 109 -5.69 -17.44 4.83
N ASP A 110 -5.03 -16.29 5.06
CA ASP A 110 -4.99 -15.14 4.16
C ASP A 110 -3.54 -15.01 3.65
N ILE A 111 -3.28 -15.49 2.43
CA ILE A 111 -1.93 -15.68 1.89
C ILE A 111 -1.84 -15.06 0.51
N LEU A 112 -0.79 -14.29 0.28
CA LEU A 112 -0.43 -13.74 -1.02
C LEU A 112 0.67 -14.60 -1.65
N ILE A 113 0.45 -15.09 -2.85
CA ILE A 113 1.41 -15.85 -3.64
C ILE A 113 1.98 -14.93 -4.71
N LEU A 114 3.29 -14.82 -4.75
CA LEU A 114 4.02 -13.91 -5.63
C LEU A 114 4.89 -14.69 -6.62
N GLU A 115 5.03 -14.18 -7.84
CA GLU A 115 5.90 -14.75 -8.87
C GLU A 115 7.39 -14.60 -8.55
N ARG A 116 7.75 -13.58 -7.75
CA ARG A 116 9.14 -13.21 -7.44
C ARG A 116 9.32 -12.93 -5.96
N ASN A 117 10.57 -13.03 -5.49
CA ASN A 117 10.91 -12.83 -4.10
C ASN A 117 10.89 -11.34 -3.70
N PRO A 118 9.96 -10.89 -2.84
CA PRO A 118 9.86 -9.50 -2.40
C PRO A 118 10.98 -9.07 -1.44
N LEU A 119 11.74 -10.02 -0.90
CA LEU A 119 12.92 -9.71 -0.09
C LEU A 119 14.13 -9.30 -0.94
N ALA A 120 14.16 -9.72 -2.21
CA ALA A 120 15.17 -9.30 -3.17
C ALA A 120 14.79 -7.96 -3.84
N ASP A 121 13.51 -7.78 -4.13
CA ASP A 121 12.96 -6.57 -4.75
C ASP A 121 11.53 -6.35 -4.23
N ILE A 122 11.31 -5.27 -3.47
CA ILE A 122 10.00 -4.98 -2.88
C ILE A 122 8.91 -4.77 -3.95
N ALA A 123 9.27 -4.36 -5.16
CA ALA A 123 8.33 -4.21 -6.28
C ALA A 123 7.70 -5.55 -6.69
N ALA A 124 8.31 -6.68 -6.33
CA ALA A 124 7.75 -8.02 -6.53
C ALA A 124 6.41 -8.24 -5.80
N THR A 125 6.07 -7.43 -4.80
CA THR A 125 4.75 -7.48 -4.15
C THR A 125 3.58 -7.22 -5.12
N ARG A 126 3.85 -6.59 -6.27
CA ARG A 126 2.86 -6.37 -7.33
C ARG A 126 2.72 -7.56 -8.29
N ALA A 127 3.69 -8.47 -8.31
CA ALA A 127 3.69 -9.66 -9.18
C ALA A 127 2.90 -10.79 -8.49
N ILE A 128 1.58 -10.59 -8.40
CA ILE A 128 0.66 -11.50 -7.72
C ILE A 128 0.27 -12.64 -8.67
N ASP A 129 0.64 -13.86 -8.31
CA ASP A 129 0.26 -15.08 -9.00
C ASP A 129 -1.10 -15.62 -8.47
N GLY A 130 -1.31 -15.57 -7.17
CA GLY A 130 -2.54 -16.01 -6.56
C GLY A 130 -2.78 -15.45 -5.16
N VAL A 131 -4.01 -15.61 -4.69
CA VAL A 131 -4.45 -15.20 -3.36
C VAL A 131 -5.21 -16.32 -2.69
N VAL A 132 -4.84 -16.63 -1.44
CA VAL A 132 -5.73 -17.41 -0.55
C VAL A 132 -6.40 -16.41 0.38
N LEU A 133 -7.72 -16.37 0.40
CA LEU A 133 -8.51 -15.54 1.28
C LEU A 133 -9.49 -16.41 2.08
N LYS A 134 -9.35 -16.40 3.39
CA LYS A 134 -10.16 -17.24 4.31
C LYS A 134 -10.12 -18.73 3.89
N GLY A 135 -8.96 -19.22 3.46
CA GLY A 135 -8.76 -20.58 3.01
C GLY A 135 -9.21 -20.89 1.57
N ARG A 136 -9.82 -19.94 0.87
CA ARG A 136 -10.22 -20.11 -0.54
C ARG A 136 -9.14 -19.58 -1.46
N TYR A 137 -8.66 -20.40 -2.39
CA TYR A 137 -7.67 -20.02 -3.39
C TYR A 137 -8.30 -19.34 -4.60
N PHE A 138 -7.68 -18.28 -5.06
CA PHE A 138 -7.96 -17.56 -6.29
C PHE A 138 -6.67 -17.51 -7.12
N ASP A 139 -6.68 -18.16 -8.27
CA ASP A 139 -5.58 -18.11 -9.23
C ASP A 139 -5.55 -16.78 -9.98
N ARG A 140 -4.51 -16.57 -10.79
CA ARG A 140 -4.34 -15.36 -11.59
C ARG A 140 -5.54 -15.07 -12.49
N LYS A 141 -6.12 -16.10 -13.12
CA LYS A 141 -7.28 -15.95 -14.00
C LYS A 141 -8.50 -15.43 -13.23
N ALA A 142 -8.79 -16.02 -12.08
CA ALA A 142 -9.91 -15.57 -11.23
C ALA A 142 -9.71 -14.12 -10.76
N LEU A 143 -8.47 -13.73 -10.42
CA LEU A 143 -8.15 -12.36 -10.04
C LEU A 143 -8.34 -11.39 -11.21
N ASP A 144 -7.93 -11.74 -12.42
CA ASP A 144 -8.11 -10.92 -13.61
C ASP A 144 -9.60 -10.74 -13.96
N GLU A 145 -10.40 -11.79 -13.83
CA GLU A 145 -11.85 -11.72 -14.00
C GLU A 145 -12.51 -10.79 -12.97
N MET A 146 -12.06 -10.80 -11.72
CA MET A 146 -12.54 -9.86 -10.68
C MET A 146 -12.17 -8.42 -11.03
N LEU A 147 -10.95 -8.16 -11.47
CA LEU A 147 -10.51 -6.81 -11.88
C LEU A 147 -11.32 -6.31 -13.07
N LYS A 148 -11.53 -7.16 -14.07
CA LYS A 148 -12.37 -6.83 -15.23
C LYS A 148 -13.81 -6.52 -14.80
N SER A 149 -14.41 -7.33 -13.94
CA SER A 149 -15.76 -7.11 -13.42
C SER A 149 -15.89 -5.79 -12.68
N ALA A 150 -14.88 -5.42 -11.87
CA ALA A 150 -14.84 -4.15 -11.17
C ALA A 150 -14.74 -2.97 -12.15
N ALA A 151 -13.91 -3.07 -13.19
CA ALA A 151 -13.80 -2.05 -14.23
C ALA A 151 -15.11 -1.86 -15.00
N ASP A 152 -15.76 -2.97 -15.39
CA ASP A 152 -17.05 -2.96 -16.09
C ASP A 152 -18.16 -2.33 -15.20
N ALA A 153 -18.14 -2.61 -13.90
CA ALA A 153 -19.09 -2.01 -12.95
C ALA A 153 -18.86 -0.50 -12.79
N ALA A 154 -17.60 -0.07 -12.71
CA ALA A 154 -17.24 1.35 -12.63
C ALA A 154 -17.67 2.12 -13.89
N ALA A 155 -17.46 1.54 -15.08
CA ALA A 155 -17.88 2.13 -16.35
C ALA A 155 -19.41 2.34 -16.41
N ARG A 156 -20.19 1.37 -15.93
CA ARG A 156 -21.67 1.51 -15.85
C ARG A 156 -22.12 2.57 -14.87
N SER A 157 -21.38 2.78 -13.78
CA SER A 157 -21.74 3.76 -12.75
C SER A 157 -21.28 5.19 -13.09
N GLY A 158 -20.31 5.36 -13.98
CA GLY A 158 -19.78 6.65 -14.40
C GLY A 158 -20.59 7.35 -15.49
N GLY A 159 -21.57 6.67 -16.08
CA GLY A 159 -22.44 7.20 -17.14
C GLY A 159 -23.79 7.77 -16.65
N ALA A 160 -23.98 7.92 -15.34
CA ALA A 160 -25.20 8.47 -14.73
C ALA A 160 -24.97 9.82 -14.05
#